data_a212cfe25c3efc07ccd9d5a01be0c62f
#
_entry.id   a212cfe25c3efc07ccd9d5a01be0c62f
#
_cell.length_a   1.000
_cell.length_b   1.000
_cell.length_c   1.000
_cell.angle_alpha   90.00
_cell.angle_beta   90.00
_cell.angle_gamma   90.00
#
_symmetry.space_group_name_H-M   'P 1'
#
loop_
_entity.id
_entity.type
_entity.pdbx_description
1 polymer ?
#
loop_
_entity_poly.entity_id
_entity_poly.type
_entity_poly.pdbx_seq_one_letter_code
_entity_poly.pdbx_strand_id
1 'polypeptide(L)'
;MRSLVLLGLLGASIPASAHPARGDKPGVRRRTVDLNAFRITQSPEYFNQAATSNARLLATKGSNYVETATTLVKKVAPHATFRIADDHYVGTNGVAHVNFKQTVHGLDIDNADFNVNIAPDGTVFSFGNSFFQGQIPQENPLHKRAFTDATLALERATSVLDLPVTGRATAEATKDIESFTLKGTSGAQKDPEARLMYLVKADGTLALTWRVETDVLDNWLLSYVDAKTNQEIHGVVDWVQDAKFKVYPWGINDPDVGSRTVLTDPWDTKNSEFTWFSDGTTKYTDTRGNNAVAQTNPNGGTAWQSNYRPSSSALDFEYDWSPSWATPSTYGNSSVTQLFYTANTYHDVLYDLGFTEAAGNFETNNNGQGGKGNDFVILNSQDGSGTNNANFATPPDGQSGRMRMYRWTYSTPQRDCAFEAGVIIHEYTHGVSNRLTGGPANTNCLSTTEAGGMGEGWGDFMATAIRLKQGDTRNTDYSLGAWVYNNKAGIRNYLYSTKLSVNPYQYTTANTYNEVHDIGEIWATMLYEVMWNLIDKHGLSTAQKPTFSNGIPTDGKFLTMKLVIDGMALQPCSPNFIQARDAILDADKALTGGSNQCEIWTAFAKRGLGQGAAFGSTRKGSTTIPSGVC
;
A
#
# COMPACT_ATOMS: atom_id res chain seq x y z
N MET A 1 -13.86 4.39 69.24
CA MET A 1 -14.90 5.16 68.55
C MET A 1 -14.31 5.80 67.32
N ARG A 2 -14.44 5.19 66.20
CA ARG A 2 -14.36 5.77 64.83
C ARG A 2 -14.98 4.75 63.90
N SER A 3 -16.16 5.05 63.41
CA SER A 3 -16.92 4.23 62.45
C SER A 3 -16.25 4.25 61.08
N LEU A 4 -15.96 3.08 60.51
CA LEU A 4 -15.67 2.91 59.12
C LEU A 4 -16.99 2.68 58.38
N VAL A 5 -17.30 3.57 57.44
CA VAL A 5 -18.36 3.39 56.44
C VAL A 5 -17.79 2.64 55.27
N LEU A 6 -18.27 1.42 55.02
CA LEU A 6 -18.01 0.65 53.79
C LEU A 6 -18.93 1.17 52.70
N LEU A 7 -18.38 1.84 51.68
CA LEU A 7 -19.07 2.07 50.40
C LEU A 7 -18.91 0.84 49.51
N GLY A 8 -20.00 0.12 49.29
CA GLY A 8 -20.08 -0.92 48.30
C GLY A 8 -20.15 -0.32 46.89
N LEU A 9 -19.14 -0.60 46.05
CA LEU A 9 -19.19 -0.37 44.61
C LEU A 9 -20.07 -1.44 43.98
N LEU A 10 -21.29 -1.09 43.59
CA LEU A 10 -22.10 -1.85 42.64
C LEU A 10 -21.46 -1.71 41.25
N GLY A 11 -20.83 -2.76 40.78
CA GLY A 11 -20.40 -2.87 39.40
C GLY A 11 -21.62 -2.97 38.48
N ALA A 12 -21.92 -1.91 37.77
CA ALA A 12 -22.85 -1.96 36.65
C ALA A 12 -22.17 -2.68 35.48
N SER A 13 -22.62 -3.90 35.20
CA SER A 13 -22.30 -4.59 33.94
C SER A 13 -22.97 -3.80 32.80
N ILE A 14 -22.15 -3.09 32.01
CA ILE A 14 -22.58 -2.50 30.75
C ILE A 14 -22.69 -3.67 29.75
N PRO A 15 -23.88 -3.93 29.18
CA PRO A 15 -23.97 -4.90 28.09
C PRO A 15 -23.13 -4.38 26.92
N ALA A 16 -22.26 -5.24 26.38
CA ALA A 16 -21.55 -4.99 25.14
C ALA A 16 -22.60 -4.72 24.04
N SER A 17 -22.81 -3.45 23.72
CA SER A 17 -23.61 -3.08 22.59
C SER A 17 -22.90 -3.58 21.33
N ALA A 18 -23.60 -4.40 20.54
CA ALA A 18 -23.22 -4.67 19.17
C ALA A 18 -22.87 -3.34 18.49
N HIS A 19 -21.73 -3.28 17.83
CA HIS A 19 -21.30 -2.09 17.13
C HIS A 19 -22.43 -1.61 16.20
N PRO A 20 -22.82 -0.33 16.24
CA PRO A 20 -23.72 0.19 15.24
C PRO A 20 -23.06 -0.04 13.88
N ALA A 21 -23.80 -0.62 12.94
CA ALA A 21 -23.39 -0.69 11.55
C ALA A 21 -22.88 0.71 11.16
N ARG A 22 -21.62 0.81 10.76
CA ARG A 22 -21.06 2.06 10.23
C ARG A 22 -22.01 2.51 9.13
N GLY A 23 -22.65 3.66 9.31
CA GLY A 23 -23.32 4.33 8.21
C GLY A 23 -22.27 4.51 7.12
N ASP A 24 -22.62 4.06 5.91
CA ASP A 24 -21.79 4.22 4.71
C ASP A 24 -21.24 5.64 4.65
N LYS A 25 -19.99 5.84 5.07
CA LYS A 25 -19.21 6.95 4.53
C LYS A 25 -19.19 6.69 3.03
N PRO A 26 -19.45 7.67 2.15
CA PRO A 26 -19.42 7.45 0.73
C PRO A 26 -18.08 6.79 0.41
N GLY A 27 -18.14 5.52 0.00
CA GLY A 27 -16.96 4.73 -0.30
C GLY A 27 -16.16 5.50 -1.33
N VAL A 28 -14.86 5.64 -1.12
CA VAL A 28 -13.94 6.19 -2.12
C VAL A 28 -14.14 5.34 -3.37
N ARG A 29 -14.87 5.89 -4.36
CA ARG A 29 -15.08 5.22 -5.64
C ARG A 29 -13.72 5.19 -6.32
N ARG A 30 -13.20 4.00 -6.61
CA ARG A 30 -12.09 3.88 -7.56
C ARG A 30 -12.49 4.63 -8.82
N ARG A 31 -11.67 5.59 -9.22
CA ARG A 31 -11.88 6.36 -10.43
C ARG A 31 -11.92 5.40 -11.62
N THR A 32 -12.99 5.46 -12.41
CA THR A 32 -13.14 4.69 -13.65
C THR A 32 -12.52 5.40 -14.85
N VAL A 33 -12.11 6.67 -14.68
CA VAL A 33 -11.58 7.53 -15.75
C VAL A 33 -10.06 7.42 -15.80
N ASP A 34 -9.53 7.02 -16.96
CA ASP A 34 -8.10 7.02 -17.24
C ASP A 34 -7.59 8.45 -17.48
N LEU A 35 -6.87 9.02 -16.51
CA LEU A 35 -6.29 10.36 -16.62
C LEU A 35 -5.22 10.47 -17.72
N ASN A 36 -4.58 9.37 -18.13
CA ASN A 36 -3.60 9.37 -19.20
C ASN A 36 -4.20 9.82 -20.54
N ALA A 37 -5.52 9.65 -20.73
CA ALA A 37 -6.23 10.15 -21.92
C ALA A 37 -6.21 11.69 -22.03
N PHE A 38 -5.92 12.40 -20.94
CA PHE A 38 -5.88 13.86 -20.86
C PHE A 38 -4.46 14.41 -20.69
N ARG A 39 -3.42 13.57 -20.85
CA ARG A 39 -2.04 13.99 -20.61
C ARG A 39 -1.60 15.07 -21.58
N ILE A 40 -1.03 16.15 -21.02
CA ILE A 40 -0.44 17.23 -21.80
C ILE A 40 0.96 16.80 -22.23
N THR A 41 1.22 16.79 -23.54
CA THR A 41 2.54 16.46 -24.09
C THR A 41 3.15 17.69 -24.72
N GLN A 42 4.33 18.11 -24.24
CA GLN A 42 5.11 19.19 -24.82
C GLN A 42 6.60 18.88 -24.70
N SER A 43 7.38 19.14 -25.76
CA SER A 43 8.83 18.94 -25.73
C SER A 43 9.51 20.31 -25.80
N PRO A 44 10.12 20.80 -24.73
CA PRO A 44 10.88 22.04 -24.75
C PRO A 44 12.17 21.88 -25.54
N GLU A 45 12.61 22.94 -26.20
CA GLU A 45 13.93 23.04 -26.76
C GLU A 45 14.95 23.35 -25.64
N TYR A 46 16.06 22.61 -25.60
CA TYR A 46 17.10 22.84 -24.60
C TYR A 46 18.42 23.23 -25.26
N PHE A 47 19.03 24.30 -24.75
CA PHE A 47 20.28 24.86 -25.24
C PHE A 47 21.33 24.92 -24.14
N ASN A 48 22.54 24.43 -24.43
CA ASN A 48 23.66 24.42 -23.50
C ASN A 48 24.99 24.73 -24.18
N GLN A 49 26.07 24.87 -23.42
CA GLN A 49 27.40 25.20 -23.92
C GLN A 49 28.02 24.12 -24.84
N ALA A 50 27.55 22.88 -24.76
CA ALA A 50 28.07 21.81 -25.61
C ALA A 50 27.64 21.92 -27.09
N ALA A 51 26.62 22.71 -27.41
CA ALA A 51 26.14 22.94 -28.75
C ALA A 51 26.80 24.20 -29.36
N THR A 52 27.77 24.03 -30.24
CA THR A 52 28.57 25.12 -30.87
C THR A 52 27.74 26.16 -31.61
N SER A 53 26.52 25.84 -32.06
CA SER A 53 25.58 26.77 -32.71
C SER A 53 25.04 27.86 -31.77
N ASN A 54 25.14 27.69 -30.46
CA ASN A 54 24.53 28.54 -29.46
C ASN A 54 25.48 29.55 -28.82
N ALA A 55 26.77 29.56 -29.18
CA ALA A 55 27.80 30.39 -28.55
C ALA A 55 27.46 31.91 -28.50
N ARG A 56 26.79 32.43 -29.54
CA ARG A 56 26.36 33.84 -29.60
C ARG A 56 25.24 34.18 -28.62
N LEU A 57 24.34 33.23 -28.36
CA LEU A 57 23.23 33.39 -27.41
C LEU A 57 23.75 33.31 -25.98
N LEU A 58 24.60 32.34 -25.70
CA LEU A 58 25.18 32.11 -24.39
C LEU A 58 26.15 33.24 -23.94
N ALA A 59 26.71 33.99 -24.87
CA ALA A 59 27.54 35.17 -24.58
C ALA A 59 26.73 36.43 -24.17
N THR A 60 25.40 36.34 -24.03
CA THR A 60 24.55 37.46 -23.61
C THR A 60 24.86 37.83 -22.16
N LYS A 61 25.04 39.11 -21.88
CA LYS A 61 25.26 39.69 -20.55
C LYS A 61 24.40 40.93 -20.33
N GLY A 62 23.95 41.14 -19.09
CA GLY A 62 23.26 42.31 -18.58
C GLY A 62 23.96 42.85 -17.32
N SER A 63 23.40 43.86 -16.67
CA SER A 63 23.92 44.44 -15.43
C SER A 63 23.77 43.52 -14.23
N ASN A 64 22.79 42.62 -14.27
CA ASN A 64 22.55 41.57 -13.27
C ASN A 64 21.98 40.36 -13.97
N TYR A 65 21.80 39.24 -13.22
CA TYR A 65 21.37 37.98 -13.79
C TYR A 65 19.93 38.02 -14.36
N VAL A 66 19.02 38.79 -13.76
CA VAL A 66 17.64 38.94 -14.25
C VAL A 66 17.63 39.70 -15.58
N GLU A 67 18.44 40.76 -15.72
CA GLU A 67 18.57 41.51 -16.96
C GLU A 67 19.25 40.67 -18.05
N THR A 68 20.27 39.88 -17.71
CA THR A 68 20.92 38.94 -18.62
C THR A 68 19.88 37.94 -19.18
N ALA A 69 19.06 37.32 -18.28
CA ALA A 69 18.03 36.40 -18.67
C ALA A 69 16.95 37.04 -19.56
N THR A 70 16.46 38.23 -19.15
CA THR A 70 15.42 38.98 -19.91
C THR A 70 15.92 39.35 -21.31
N THR A 71 17.18 39.78 -21.41
CA THR A 71 17.80 40.13 -22.69
C THR A 71 17.91 38.91 -23.61
N LEU A 72 18.24 37.73 -23.05
CA LEU A 72 18.26 36.50 -23.81
C LEU A 72 16.86 36.13 -24.34
N VAL A 73 15.84 36.16 -23.47
CA VAL A 73 14.47 35.83 -23.88
C VAL A 73 14.00 36.73 -25.01
N LYS A 74 14.20 38.05 -24.92
CA LYS A 74 13.87 39.00 -25.98
C LYS A 74 14.63 38.75 -27.30
N LYS A 75 15.84 38.20 -27.21
CA LYS A 75 16.64 37.85 -28.39
C LYS A 75 16.18 36.54 -29.05
N VAL A 76 15.75 35.56 -28.27
CA VAL A 76 15.31 34.25 -28.74
C VAL A 76 13.85 34.30 -29.20
N ALA A 77 12.98 35.01 -28.46
CA ALA A 77 11.56 35.11 -28.71
C ALA A 77 11.11 36.58 -28.83
N PRO A 78 11.55 37.31 -29.89
CA PRO A 78 11.39 38.79 -29.99
C PRO A 78 9.92 39.24 -30.14
N HIS A 79 9.01 38.35 -30.52
CA HIS A 79 7.57 38.64 -30.69
C HIS A 79 6.72 38.16 -29.51
N ALA A 80 7.28 37.45 -28.56
CA ALA A 80 6.55 36.94 -27.41
C ALA A 80 6.36 38.04 -26.34
N THR A 81 5.15 38.15 -25.82
CA THR A 81 4.91 38.83 -24.54
C THR A 81 5.09 37.82 -23.42
N PHE A 82 5.73 38.25 -22.33
CA PHE A 82 6.03 37.39 -21.20
C PHE A 82 6.14 38.18 -19.90
N ARG A 83 6.03 37.47 -18.78
CA ARG A 83 6.38 37.98 -17.46
C ARG A 83 7.48 37.14 -16.82
N ILE A 84 8.19 37.69 -15.87
CA ILE A 84 9.14 36.98 -15.02
C ILE A 84 8.32 36.26 -13.96
N ALA A 85 8.66 35.01 -13.64
CA ALA A 85 8.14 34.35 -12.47
C ALA A 85 8.89 34.84 -11.21
N ASP A 86 8.17 35.01 -10.11
CA ASP A 86 8.71 35.61 -8.87
C ASP A 86 9.67 34.67 -8.09
N ASP A 87 9.88 33.45 -8.59
CA ASP A 87 10.64 32.35 -7.95
C ASP A 87 12.13 32.32 -8.36
N HIS A 88 12.67 33.38 -9.01
CA HIS A 88 14.06 33.40 -9.41
C HIS A 88 15.01 33.45 -8.20
N TYR A 89 16.11 32.69 -8.25
CA TYR A 89 17.07 32.57 -7.14
C TYR A 89 18.49 32.28 -7.63
N VAL A 90 19.46 32.39 -6.68
CA VAL A 90 20.85 31.94 -6.89
C VAL A 90 21.08 30.68 -6.04
N GLY A 91 21.45 29.61 -6.68
CA GLY A 91 21.77 28.33 -6.04
C GLY A 91 23.05 28.36 -5.24
N THR A 92 23.28 27.38 -4.37
CA THR A 92 24.51 27.28 -3.54
C THR A 92 25.78 27.10 -4.36
N ASN A 93 25.67 26.68 -5.60
CA ASN A 93 26.75 26.58 -6.60
C ASN A 93 27.03 27.92 -7.32
N GLY A 94 26.31 28.99 -6.97
CA GLY A 94 26.45 30.33 -7.57
C GLY A 94 25.74 30.48 -8.93
N VAL A 95 25.04 29.47 -9.43
CA VAL A 95 24.25 29.58 -10.65
C VAL A 95 22.92 30.26 -10.32
N ALA A 96 22.57 31.28 -11.10
CA ALA A 96 21.27 31.96 -10.99
C ALA A 96 20.25 31.31 -11.95
N HIS A 97 19.03 31.15 -11.45
CA HIS A 97 17.90 30.57 -12.16
C HIS A 97 16.80 31.60 -12.30
N VAL A 98 16.37 31.88 -13.54
CA VAL A 98 15.30 32.83 -13.84
C VAL A 98 14.27 32.16 -14.76
N ASN A 99 13.02 32.17 -14.34
CA ASN A 99 11.91 31.58 -15.04
C ASN A 99 10.99 32.64 -15.62
N PHE A 100 10.42 32.37 -16.81
CA PHE A 100 9.51 33.26 -17.49
C PHE A 100 8.27 32.48 -17.95
N LYS A 101 7.12 33.13 -17.89
CA LYS A 101 5.85 32.62 -18.38
C LYS A 101 5.42 33.46 -19.59
N GLN A 102 5.11 32.81 -20.71
CA GLN A 102 4.55 33.53 -21.87
C GLN A 102 3.14 34.00 -21.56
N THR A 103 2.78 35.17 -22.06
CA THR A 103 1.45 35.77 -21.87
C THR A 103 0.78 36.12 -23.19
N VAL A 104 -0.55 36.11 -23.19
CA VAL A 104 -1.38 36.60 -24.30
C VAL A 104 -2.54 37.41 -23.71
N HIS A 105 -2.69 38.66 -24.12
CA HIS A 105 -3.70 39.57 -23.58
C HIS A 105 -3.68 39.74 -22.06
N GLY A 106 -2.54 39.57 -21.44
CA GLY A 106 -2.36 39.64 -19.98
C GLY A 106 -2.69 38.33 -19.23
N LEU A 107 -3.11 37.28 -19.93
CA LEU A 107 -3.30 35.94 -19.39
C LEU A 107 -2.07 35.07 -19.66
N ASP A 108 -1.69 34.24 -18.73
CA ASP A 108 -0.59 33.27 -18.88
C ASP A 108 -0.98 32.19 -19.91
N ILE A 109 0.01 31.68 -20.66
CA ILE A 109 -0.06 30.37 -21.32
C ILE A 109 0.59 29.39 -20.35
N ASP A 110 -0.20 28.51 -19.75
CA ASP A 110 0.23 27.77 -18.55
C ASP A 110 1.38 26.78 -18.80
N ASN A 111 1.47 26.20 -19.97
CA ASN A 111 2.53 25.29 -20.37
C ASN A 111 3.56 25.92 -21.33
N ALA A 112 3.65 27.26 -21.40
CA ALA A 112 4.65 27.96 -22.21
C ALA A 112 5.65 28.71 -21.32
N ASP A 113 6.76 28.06 -21.06
CA ASP A 113 7.80 28.46 -20.11
C ASP A 113 9.13 28.73 -20.80
N PHE A 114 9.93 29.62 -20.21
CA PHE A 114 11.30 29.83 -20.61
C PHE A 114 12.17 29.95 -19.33
N ASN A 115 13.14 29.07 -19.17
CA ASN A 115 14.06 29.12 -18.05
C ASN A 115 15.48 29.48 -18.51
N VAL A 116 16.18 30.29 -17.74
CA VAL A 116 17.57 30.70 -18.03
C VAL A 116 18.43 30.43 -16.82
N ASN A 117 19.54 29.74 -17.02
CA ASN A 117 20.54 29.46 -16.01
C ASN A 117 21.79 30.29 -16.32
N ILE A 118 22.25 31.08 -15.33
CA ILE A 118 23.33 32.04 -15.48
C ILE A 118 24.48 31.67 -14.53
N ALA A 119 25.67 31.53 -15.11
CA ALA A 119 26.88 31.20 -14.37
C ALA A 119 27.30 32.34 -13.44
N PRO A 120 28.15 32.09 -12.42
CA PRO A 120 28.64 33.12 -11.49
C PRO A 120 29.38 34.28 -12.17
N ASP A 121 29.93 34.07 -13.36
CA ASP A 121 30.61 35.11 -14.15
C ASP A 121 29.63 36.02 -14.94
N GLY A 122 28.31 35.78 -14.77
CA GLY A 122 27.22 36.50 -15.44
C GLY A 122 26.92 36.09 -16.88
N THR A 123 27.56 35.03 -17.40
CA THR A 123 27.22 34.46 -18.71
C THR A 123 26.08 33.44 -18.63
N VAL A 124 25.32 33.26 -19.73
CA VAL A 124 24.30 32.25 -19.80
C VAL A 124 24.94 30.87 -19.85
N PHE A 125 24.60 30.00 -18.90
CA PHE A 125 25.09 28.63 -18.84
C PHE A 125 24.24 27.70 -19.74
N SER A 126 22.91 27.81 -19.61
CA SER A 126 21.93 27.06 -20.43
C SER A 126 20.57 27.75 -20.38
N PHE A 127 19.66 27.38 -21.30
CA PHE A 127 18.27 27.79 -21.25
C PHE A 127 17.37 26.74 -21.90
N GLY A 128 16.12 26.70 -21.43
CA GLY A 128 15.03 25.91 -22.02
C GLY A 128 13.94 26.83 -22.54
N ASN A 129 13.32 26.47 -23.67
CA ASN A 129 12.28 27.26 -24.32
C ASN A 129 11.12 26.36 -24.74
N SER A 130 9.95 26.59 -24.15
CA SER A 130 8.68 26.00 -24.57
C SER A 130 7.65 27.07 -24.94
N PHE A 131 8.08 28.30 -25.25
CA PHE A 131 7.18 29.34 -25.69
C PHE A 131 6.43 28.96 -26.95
N PHE A 132 5.14 29.24 -26.96
CA PHE A 132 4.26 29.02 -28.11
C PHE A 132 4.68 29.85 -29.30
N GLN A 133 4.89 29.23 -30.45
CA GLN A 133 5.34 29.87 -31.68
C GLN A 133 4.23 29.99 -32.72
N GLY A 134 3.01 29.51 -32.38
CA GLY A 134 1.88 29.53 -33.30
C GLY A 134 1.16 30.88 -33.36
N GLN A 135 0.01 30.89 -34.00
CA GLN A 135 -0.76 32.10 -34.20
C GLN A 135 -1.49 32.55 -32.93
N ILE A 136 -1.19 33.79 -32.46
CA ILE A 136 -1.83 34.40 -31.30
C ILE A 136 -3.23 34.88 -31.65
N PRO A 137 -4.26 34.60 -30.82
CA PRO A 137 -5.61 35.14 -31.01
C PRO A 137 -5.61 36.68 -31.08
N GLN A 138 -6.31 37.23 -32.06
CA GLN A 138 -6.39 38.70 -32.26
C GLN A 138 -7.34 39.37 -31.26
N GLU A 139 -8.42 38.67 -30.88
CA GLU A 139 -9.40 39.21 -29.94
C GLU A 139 -8.98 38.99 -28.50
N ASN A 140 -9.02 40.06 -27.69
CA ASN A 140 -8.81 39.95 -26.27
C ASN A 140 -10.11 39.46 -25.59
N PRO A 141 -10.11 38.25 -24.97
CA PRO A 141 -11.29 37.67 -24.34
C PRO A 141 -11.82 38.48 -23.16
N LEU A 142 -10.96 39.26 -22.50
CA LEU A 142 -11.33 40.08 -21.35
C LEU A 142 -12.21 41.27 -21.69
N HIS A 143 -12.11 41.81 -22.93
CA HIS A 143 -12.86 43.00 -23.32
C HIS A 143 -14.38 42.73 -23.46
N LYS A 144 -14.79 41.51 -23.82
CA LYS A 144 -16.20 41.15 -24.03
C LYS A 144 -16.66 40.04 -23.07
N ARG A 145 -15.85 39.62 -22.10
CA ARG A 145 -16.09 38.43 -21.30
C ARG A 145 -16.56 37.24 -22.17
N ALA A 146 -15.80 36.94 -23.21
CA ALA A 146 -16.10 35.88 -24.16
C ALA A 146 -15.70 34.49 -23.61
N PHE A 147 -16.11 34.22 -22.38
CA PHE A 147 -15.85 32.97 -21.65
C PHE A 147 -16.99 32.69 -20.66
N THR A 148 -17.11 31.42 -20.27
CA THR A 148 -18.13 30.90 -19.35
C THR A 148 -17.79 31.17 -17.89
N ASP A 149 -18.69 30.81 -16.97
CA ASP A 149 -18.47 30.94 -15.55
C ASP A 149 -17.52 29.85 -15.00
N ALA A 150 -16.64 30.23 -14.08
CA ALA A 150 -15.67 29.32 -13.45
C ALA A 150 -16.34 28.15 -12.69
N THR A 151 -17.55 28.36 -12.13
CA THR A 151 -18.28 27.32 -11.43
C THR A 151 -18.72 26.19 -12.36
N LEU A 152 -19.08 26.53 -13.61
CA LEU A 152 -19.44 25.54 -14.65
C LEU A 152 -18.24 24.70 -15.08
N ALA A 153 -17.03 25.29 -15.02
CA ALA A 153 -15.80 24.54 -15.29
C ALA A 153 -15.52 23.49 -14.20
N LEU A 154 -15.75 23.83 -12.92
CA LEU A 154 -15.66 22.84 -11.83
C LEU A 154 -16.72 21.73 -11.98
N GLU A 155 -17.97 22.08 -12.30
CA GLU A 155 -19.02 21.10 -12.56
C GLU A 155 -18.62 20.14 -13.70
N ARG A 156 -18.02 20.68 -14.76
CA ARG A 156 -17.54 19.86 -15.89
C ARG A 156 -16.39 18.96 -15.50
N ALA A 157 -15.36 19.49 -14.81
CA ALA A 157 -14.24 18.70 -14.31
C ALA A 157 -14.73 17.57 -13.38
N THR A 158 -15.62 17.89 -12.44
CA THR A 158 -16.22 16.92 -11.53
C THR A 158 -16.95 15.81 -12.26
N SER A 159 -17.80 16.18 -13.25
CA SER A 159 -18.61 15.19 -14.00
C SER A 159 -17.77 14.29 -14.90
N VAL A 160 -16.79 14.84 -15.63
CA VAL A 160 -15.99 14.07 -16.61
C VAL A 160 -14.94 13.22 -15.92
N LEU A 161 -14.34 13.74 -14.85
CA LEU A 161 -13.26 13.08 -14.14
C LEU A 161 -13.75 12.27 -12.92
N ASP A 162 -15.06 12.15 -12.73
CA ASP A 162 -15.70 11.42 -11.62
C ASP A 162 -15.11 11.82 -10.24
N LEU A 163 -15.02 13.15 -9.99
CA LEU A 163 -14.48 13.66 -8.73
C LEU A 163 -15.51 13.56 -7.62
N PRO A 164 -15.09 13.32 -6.36
CA PRO A 164 -16.00 13.24 -5.21
C PRO A 164 -16.53 14.62 -4.76
N VAL A 165 -16.35 15.66 -5.56
CA VAL A 165 -16.79 17.03 -5.26
C VAL A 165 -18.31 17.14 -5.41
N THR A 166 -18.98 17.60 -4.37
CA THR A 166 -20.44 17.74 -4.32
C THR A 166 -20.83 19.13 -3.82
N GLY A 167 -22.09 19.51 -4.02
CA GLY A 167 -22.58 20.86 -3.70
C GLY A 167 -22.48 21.82 -4.89
N ARG A 168 -23.07 23.00 -4.73
CA ARG A 168 -23.06 24.06 -5.75
C ARG A 168 -22.02 25.11 -5.38
N ALA A 169 -21.03 25.29 -6.26
CA ALA A 169 -19.98 26.29 -6.06
C ALA A 169 -20.51 27.73 -6.23
N THR A 170 -19.91 28.64 -5.45
CA THR A 170 -19.98 30.10 -5.66
C THR A 170 -18.58 30.64 -5.84
N ALA A 171 -18.37 31.46 -6.90
CA ALA A 171 -17.06 32.01 -7.21
C ALA A 171 -16.77 33.28 -6.39
N GLU A 172 -15.71 33.26 -5.59
CA GLU A 172 -15.18 34.42 -4.86
C GLU A 172 -13.88 34.87 -5.52
N ALA A 173 -13.84 36.11 -6.05
CA ALA A 173 -12.69 36.60 -6.77
C ALA A 173 -11.45 36.72 -5.87
N THR A 174 -10.29 36.33 -6.39
CA THR A 174 -8.99 36.53 -5.75
C THR A 174 -8.33 37.85 -6.19
N LYS A 175 -7.07 38.05 -5.87
CA LYS A 175 -6.32 39.25 -6.30
C LYS A 175 -5.89 39.20 -7.77
N ASP A 176 -5.82 38.01 -8.36
CA ASP A 176 -5.34 37.79 -9.71
C ASP A 176 -6.46 37.96 -10.73
N ILE A 177 -6.10 38.32 -11.98
CA ILE A 177 -7.04 38.52 -13.07
C ILE A 177 -7.78 37.21 -13.37
N GLU A 178 -9.14 37.29 -13.37
CA GLU A 178 -10.03 36.14 -13.64
C GLU A 178 -9.60 34.87 -12.88
N SER A 179 -9.37 35.04 -11.57
CA SER A 179 -9.04 33.96 -10.64
C SER A 179 -10.02 33.95 -9.48
N PHE A 180 -10.49 32.75 -9.09
CA PHE A 180 -11.59 32.57 -8.14
C PHE A 180 -11.32 31.39 -7.22
N THR A 181 -11.69 31.54 -5.94
CA THR A 181 -11.90 30.43 -4.99
C THR A 181 -13.36 29.99 -5.10
N LEU A 182 -13.60 28.69 -5.29
CA LEU A 182 -14.93 28.11 -5.54
C LEU A 182 -15.49 27.51 -4.24
N LYS A 183 -16.26 28.30 -3.50
CA LYS A 183 -16.80 27.97 -2.17
C LYS A 183 -18.15 27.25 -2.21
N GLY A 184 -18.51 26.58 -1.13
CA GLY A 184 -19.80 25.93 -0.93
C GLY A 184 -19.85 24.50 -1.46
N THR A 185 -18.70 23.90 -1.78
CA THR A 185 -18.56 22.49 -2.14
C THR A 185 -18.06 21.66 -0.97
N SER A 186 -18.16 20.35 -1.08
CA SER A 186 -17.60 19.35 -0.16
C SER A 186 -16.96 18.20 -0.96
N GLY A 187 -16.11 17.40 -0.31
CA GLY A 187 -15.41 16.27 -0.94
C GLY A 187 -14.03 16.62 -1.51
N ALA A 188 -13.66 17.91 -1.58
CA ALA A 188 -12.29 18.37 -1.77
C ALA A 188 -11.64 18.65 -0.40
N GLN A 189 -10.31 18.56 -0.31
CA GLN A 189 -9.54 18.85 0.92
C GLN A 189 -9.48 20.34 1.24
N LYS A 190 -9.56 21.18 0.21
CA LYS A 190 -9.70 22.64 0.29
C LYS A 190 -10.71 23.11 -0.75
N ASP A 191 -11.19 24.35 -0.61
CA ASP A 191 -12.04 24.96 -1.64
C ASP A 191 -11.30 24.92 -2.99
N PRO A 192 -11.91 24.39 -4.07
CA PRO A 192 -11.28 24.39 -5.38
C PRO A 192 -11.00 25.81 -5.89
N GLU A 193 -9.97 25.94 -6.73
CA GLU A 193 -9.61 27.21 -7.35
C GLU A 193 -9.78 27.13 -8.87
N ALA A 194 -10.19 28.23 -9.50
CA ALA A 194 -10.26 28.31 -10.94
C ALA A 194 -9.60 29.61 -11.44
N ARG A 195 -8.76 29.50 -12.49
CA ARG A 195 -8.07 30.63 -13.09
C ARG A 195 -8.19 30.57 -14.62
N LEU A 196 -8.54 31.70 -15.23
CA LEU A 196 -8.60 31.80 -16.67
C LEU A 196 -7.19 31.95 -17.26
N MET A 197 -6.85 31.09 -18.22
CA MET A 197 -5.54 31.10 -18.88
C MET A 197 -5.57 30.41 -20.23
N TYR A 198 -4.50 30.53 -20.98
CA TYR A 198 -4.31 29.76 -22.21
C TYR A 198 -3.56 28.45 -21.94
N LEU A 199 -3.81 27.46 -22.79
CA LEU A 199 -3.10 26.19 -22.84
C LEU A 199 -2.70 25.89 -24.29
N VAL A 200 -1.46 25.48 -24.53
CA VAL A 200 -1.05 24.86 -25.79
C VAL A 200 -1.50 23.41 -25.79
N LYS A 201 -2.41 23.04 -26.69
CA LYS A 201 -2.94 21.69 -26.84
C LYS A 201 -1.94 20.75 -27.51
N ALA A 202 -2.20 19.44 -27.44
CA ALA A 202 -1.38 18.41 -28.07
C ALA A 202 -1.28 18.57 -29.61
N ASP A 203 -2.30 19.18 -30.24
CA ASP A 203 -2.31 19.49 -31.68
C ASP A 203 -1.50 20.77 -32.04
N GLY A 204 -0.86 21.39 -31.04
CA GLY A 204 -0.06 22.61 -31.20
C GLY A 204 -0.91 23.90 -31.35
N THR A 205 -2.20 23.87 -31.10
CA THR A 205 -3.06 25.07 -31.11
C THR A 205 -3.30 25.62 -29.71
N LEU A 206 -3.68 26.89 -29.60
CA LEU A 206 -3.91 27.58 -28.35
C LEU A 206 -5.40 27.56 -27.97
N ALA A 207 -5.72 27.08 -26.77
CA ALA A 207 -7.06 27.11 -26.20
C ALA A 207 -7.14 28.11 -25.04
N LEU A 208 -8.26 28.84 -24.92
CA LEU A 208 -8.61 29.57 -23.71
C LEU A 208 -9.31 28.62 -22.76
N THR A 209 -8.79 28.45 -21.54
CA THR A 209 -9.25 27.44 -20.60
C THR A 209 -9.46 28.02 -19.19
N TRP A 210 -10.40 27.45 -18.47
CA TRP A 210 -10.41 27.49 -17.01
C TRP A 210 -9.47 26.39 -16.49
N ARG A 211 -8.36 26.75 -15.85
CA ARG A 211 -7.58 25.80 -15.05
C ARG A 211 -8.27 25.67 -13.70
N VAL A 212 -8.89 24.53 -13.47
CA VAL A 212 -9.55 24.20 -12.21
C VAL A 212 -8.60 23.34 -11.37
N GLU A 213 -8.22 23.84 -10.22
CA GLU A 213 -7.41 23.11 -9.23
C GLU A 213 -8.33 22.45 -8.21
N THR A 214 -8.18 21.14 -8.03
CA THR A 214 -9.03 20.36 -7.14
C THR A 214 -8.18 19.31 -6.40
N ASP A 215 -8.07 19.44 -5.08
CA ASP A 215 -7.39 18.47 -4.21
C ASP A 215 -8.47 17.55 -3.61
N VAL A 216 -8.47 16.26 -4.01
CA VAL A 216 -9.46 15.26 -3.58
C VAL A 216 -8.79 14.06 -2.86
N LEU A 217 -7.72 14.32 -2.13
CA LEU A 217 -6.90 13.37 -1.37
C LEU A 217 -6.05 12.46 -2.26
N ASP A 218 -6.68 11.62 -3.09
CA ASP A 218 -5.99 10.67 -3.96
C ASP A 218 -5.42 11.32 -5.22
N ASN A 219 -5.90 12.52 -5.56
CA ASN A 219 -5.45 13.28 -6.72
C ASN A 219 -5.51 14.78 -6.41
N TRP A 220 -4.48 15.50 -6.82
CA TRP A 220 -4.48 16.96 -6.82
C TRP A 220 -4.38 17.44 -8.24
N LEU A 221 -5.54 17.71 -8.84
CA LEU A 221 -5.70 17.90 -10.27
C LEU A 221 -5.67 19.37 -10.67
N LEU A 222 -4.95 19.65 -11.75
CA LEU A 222 -5.17 20.82 -12.59
C LEU A 222 -5.92 20.37 -13.84
N SER A 223 -7.18 20.76 -13.97
CA SER A 223 -8.04 20.39 -15.11
C SER A 223 -8.26 21.60 -16.00
N TYR A 224 -7.89 21.50 -17.27
CA TYR A 224 -8.01 22.61 -18.24
C TYR A 224 -9.29 22.46 -19.05
N VAL A 225 -10.35 23.10 -18.57
CA VAL A 225 -11.68 23.05 -19.19
C VAL A 225 -11.80 24.18 -20.22
N ASP A 226 -12.31 23.88 -21.41
CA ASP A 226 -12.54 24.91 -22.47
C ASP A 226 -13.40 26.05 -21.93
N ALA A 227 -12.85 27.25 -21.87
CA ALA A 227 -13.51 28.41 -21.28
C ALA A 227 -14.61 29.01 -22.15
N LYS A 228 -14.72 28.65 -23.42
CA LYS A 228 -15.76 29.16 -24.33
C LYS A 228 -17.05 28.34 -24.25
N THR A 229 -16.91 27.02 -24.07
CA THR A 229 -18.02 26.08 -24.18
C THR A 229 -18.30 25.29 -22.92
N ASN A 230 -17.30 25.08 -22.04
CA ASN A 230 -17.31 24.14 -20.93
C ASN A 230 -17.61 22.68 -21.34
N GLN A 231 -17.38 22.30 -22.60
CA GLN A 231 -17.72 20.97 -23.10
C GLN A 231 -16.53 20.02 -23.15
N GLU A 232 -15.32 20.55 -23.25
CA GLU A 232 -14.10 19.78 -23.46
C GLU A 232 -13.09 20.03 -22.32
N ILE A 233 -12.35 18.99 -21.92
CA ILE A 233 -11.16 19.09 -21.07
C ILE A 233 -9.97 18.86 -21.98
N HIS A 234 -9.15 19.91 -22.17
CA HIS A 234 -7.99 19.90 -23.05
C HIS A 234 -6.74 19.28 -22.42
N GLY A 235 -6.73 19.15 -21.10
CA GLY A 235 -5.62 18.56 -20.39
C GLY A 235 -5.92 18.38 -18.93
N VAL A 236 -5.21 17.42 -18.31
CA VAL A 236 -5.20 17.20 -16.86
C VAL A 236 -3.75 16.97 -16.42
N VAL A 237 -3.35 17.65 -15.36
CA VAL A 237 -2.11 17.39 -14.64
C VAL A 237 -2.50 16.92 -13.25
N ASP A 238 -1.98 15.78 -12.82
CA ASP A 238 -2.11 15.33 -11.44
C ASP A 238 -0.79 15.61 -10.71
N TRP A 239 -0.87 16.33 -9.63
CA TRP A 239 0.30 16.61 -8.77
C TRP A 239 0.55 15.52 -7.75
N VAL A 240 -0.39 14.59 -7.57
CA VAL A 240 -0.15 13.35 -6.85
C VAL A 240 0.52 12.38 -7.82
N GLN A 241 1.73 11.99 -7.50
CA GLN A 241 2.47 11.04 -8.32
C GLN A 241 2.04 9.63 -7.96
N ASP A 242 1.67 8.85 -8.98
CA ASP A 242 1.39 7.42 -8.84
C ASP A 242 2.65 6.69 -8.37
N ALA A 243 2.55 5.90 -7.30
CA ALA A 243 3.65 5.06 -6.89
C ALA A 243 3.69 3.78 -7.73
N LYS A 244 4.87 3.46 -8.27
CA LYS A 244 5.08 2.29 -9.14
C LYS A 244 6.01 1.28 -8.50
N PHE A 245 5.61 0.02 -8.56
CA PHE A 245 6.34 -1.10 -7.99
C PHE A 245 6.55 -2.19 -9.03
N LYS A 246 7.80 -2.51 -9.37
CA LYS A 246 8.13 -3.69 -10.17
C LYS A 246 8.38 -4.88 -9.26
N VAL A 247 7.36 -5.71 -9.06
CA VAL A 247 7.32 -6.78 -8.05
C VAL A 247 6.68 -8.06 -8.58
N TYR A 248 6.87 -9.17 -7.88
CA TYR A 248 5.99 -10.33 -7.98
C TYR A 248 4.65 -9.96 -7.34
N PRO A 249 3.53 -9.94 -8.10
CA PRO A 249 2.22 -9.53 -7.59
C PRO A 249 1.71 -10.46 -6.49
N TRP A 250 0.80 -9.96 -5.69
CA TRP A 250 0.10 -10.75 -4.69
C TRP A 250 -0.50 -12.02 -5.27
N GLY A 251 -0.29 -13.16 -4.62
CA GLY A 251 -0.66 -14.49 -5.12
C GLY A 251 0.44 -15.20 -5.92
N ILE A 252 1.48 -14.49 -6.38
CA ILE A 252 2.69 -15.11 -6.95
C ILE A 252 3.70 -15.28 -5.82
N ASN A 253 4.03 -16.54 -5.51
CA ASN A 253 4.85 -16.87 -4.35
C ASN A 253 6.33 -16.54 -4.54
N ASP A 254 6.88 -16.85 -5.70
CA ASP A 254 8.32 -16.82 -5.96
C ASP A 254 8.64 -16.80 -7.47
N PRO A 255 9.93 -16.64 -7.85
CA PRO A 255 10.37 -16.60 -9.24
C PRO A 255 10.06 -17.84 -10.08
N ASP A 256 9.85 -19.02 -9.48
CA ASP A 256 9.58 -20.26 -10.21
C ASP A 256 8.11 -20.37 -10.65
N VAL A 257 7.21 -19.60 -10.04
CA VAL A 257 5.75 -19.71 -10.27
C VAL A 257 5.14 -18.50 -10.96
N GLY A 258 5.92 -17.43 -11.21
CA GLY A 258 5.42 -16.25 -11.90
C GLY A 258 6.50 -15.25 -12.28
N SER A 259 6.07 -14.12 -12.83
CA SER A 259 6.95 -13.03 -13.28
C SER A 259 6.62 -11.74 -12.55
N ARG A 260 7.61 -10.85 -12.46
CA ARG A 260 7.43 -9.51 -11.94
C ARG A 260 6.65 -8.65 -12.93
N THR A 261 5.77 -7.82 -12.42
CA THR A 261 5.00 -6.82 -13.18
C THR A 261 5.10 -5.46 -12.51
N VAL A 262 4.79 -4.41 -13.24
CA VAL A 262 4.66 -3.08 -12.68
C VAL A 262 3.23 -2.91 -12.18
N LEU A 263 3.10 -2.53 -10.92
CA LEU A 263 1.84 -2.19 -10.29
C LEU A 263 1.85 -0.70 -9.94
N THR A 264 0.71 -0.06 -10.12
CA THR A 264 0.51 1.35 -9.79
C THR A 264 -0.46 1.45 -8.63
N ASP A 265 -0.10 2.20 -7.58
CA ASP A 265 -0.91 2.47 -6.39
C ASP A 265 -1.61 1.22 -5.82
N PRO A 266 -0.83 0.17 -5.45
CA PRO A 266 -1.41 -1.14 -5.14
C PRO A 266 -2.13 -1.21 -3.79
N TRP A 267 -2.09 -0.16 -2.98
CA TRP A 267 -2.74 -0.13 -1.67
C TRP A 267 -4.27 -0.10 -1.74
N ASP A 268 -4.89 -0.42 -0.61
CA ASP A 268 -6.31 -0.21 -0.39
C ASP A 268 -6.51 1.00 0.54
N THR A 269 -7.08 2.08 0.01
CA THR A 269 -7.30 3.32 0.78
C THR A 269 -8.30 3.16 1.93
N LYS A 270 -9.09 2.10 1.94
CA LYS A 270 -9.95 1.74 3.08
C LYS A 270 -9.12 1.17 4.24
N ASN A 271 -8.08 0.39 3.93
CA ASN A 271 -7.30 -0.38 4.87
C ASN A 271 -5.93 0.27 5.18
N SER A 272 -5.48 1.16 4.30
CA SER A 272 -4.29 2.01 4.43
C SER A 272 -4.70 3.44 4.04
N GLU A 273 -5.45 4.12 4.91
CA GLU A 273 -6.08 5.41 4.62
C GLU A 273 -5.11 6.55 4.31
N PHE A 274 -3.86 6.43 4.77
CA PHE A 274 -2.78 7.37 4.47
C PHE A 274 -1.90 6.91 3.30
N THR A 275 -2.32 5.87 2.55
CA THR A 275 -1.48 5.14 1.59
C THR A 275 -0.30 4.41 2.27
N TRP A 276 0.61 3.81 1.48
CA TRP A 276 1.81 3.18 2.04
C TRP A 276 2.98 4.15 2.24
N PHE A 277 2.83 5.43 1.86
CA PHE A 277 3.90 6.45 1.89
C PHE A 277 3.58 7.65 2.78
N SER A 278 2.60 7.53 3.66
CA SER A 278 2.29 8.58 4.62
C SER A 278 1.86 7.98 5.96
N ASP A 279 2.03 8.72 7.04
CA ASP A 279 1.49 8.42 8.37
C ASP A 279 0.36 9.39 8.78
N GLY A 280 -0.21 10.10 7.80
CA GLY A 280 -1.21 11.13 8.01
C GLY A 280 -0.64 12.51 8.38
N THR A 281 0.65 12.58 8.73
CA THR A 281 1.36 13.82 9.07
C THR A 281 2.53 14.08 8.12
N THR A 282 3.30 13.04 7.84
CA THR A 282 4.50 13.08 6.99
C THR A 282 4.29 12.25 5.75
N LYS A 283 4.61 12.81 4.58
CA LYS A 283 4.72 12.06 3.32
C LYS A 283 6.16 11.64 3.11
N TYR A 284 6.37 10.37 2.77
CA TYR A 284 7.68 9.78 2.57
C TYR A 284 7.94 9.51 1.08
N THR A 285 9.20 9.61 0.68
CA THR A 285 9.66 9.31 -0.68
C THR A 285 10.55 8.07 -0.74
N ASP A 286 10.68 7.37 0.38
CA ASP A 286 11.38 6.09 0.50
C ASP A 286 10.39 4.97 0.91
N THR A 287 10.85 3.74 1.02
CA THR A 287 10.03 2.58 1.42
C THR A 287 9.63 2.64 2.90
N ARG A 288 8.87 3.67 3.24
CA ARG A 288 8.35 3.97 4.56
C ARG A 288 6.95 4.58 4.51
N GLY A 289 6.10 4.23 5.48
CA GLY A 289 4.76 4.82 5.67
C GLY A 289 4.17 4.50 7.03
N ASN A 290 2.84 4.40 7.08
CA ASN A 290 2.11 4.12 8.33
C ASN A 290 2.38 2.72 8.85
N ASN A 291 2.37 1.71 7.96
CA ASN A 291 2.34 0.29 8.33
C ASN A 291 3.75 -0.30 8.50
N ALA A 292 4.73 0.19 7.73
CA ALA A 292 6.06 -0.41 7.68
C ALA A 292 7.16 0.55 7.25
N VAL A 293 8.39 0.18 7.63
CA VAL A 293 9.65 0.73 7.11
C VAL A 293 10.49 -0.44 6.59
N ALA A 294 10.76 -0.48 5.29
CA ALA A 294 11.58 -1.53 4.68
C ALA A 294 12.96 -1.02 4.28
N GLN A 295 13.99 -1.83 4.52
CA GLN A 295 15.38 -1.45 4.35
C GLN A 295 16.29 -2.66 4.18
N THR A 296 17.52 -2.46 3.67
CA THR A 296 18.57 -3.48 3.79
C THR A 296 19.19 -3.42 5.19
N ASN A 297 19.60 -4.57 5.74
CA ASN A 297 20.29 -4.64 7.03
C ASN A 297 21.51 -5.57 6.99
N PRO A 298 22.50 -5.34 6.10
CA PRO A 298 23.62 -6.27 5.89
C PRO A 298 24.51 -6.45 7.12
N ASN A 299 24.49 -5.52 8.08
CA ASN A 299 25.24 -5.60 9.31
C ASN A 299 24.51 -6.36 10.44
N GLY A 300 23.24 -6.75 10.24
CA GLY A 300 22.45 -7.52 11.21
C GLY A 300 22.12 -6.79 12.51
N GLY A 301 22.32 -5.46 12.57
CA GLY A 301 22.07 -4.65 13.75
C GLY A 301 20.58 -4.43 14.04
N THR A 302 20.29 -3.75 15.17
CA THR A 302 18.92 -3.37 15.55
C THR A 302 18.57 -1.92 15.23
N ALA A 303 19.57 -1.07 14.95
CA ALA A 303 19.35 0.29 14.48
C ALA A 303 18.73 0.24 13.06
N TRP A 304 17.68 1.05 12.85
CA TRP A 304 16.95 1.07 11.57
C TRP A 304 16.95 2.45 10.91
N GLN A 305 17.13 3.53 11.68
CA GLN A 305 16.95 4.90 11.22
C GLN A 305 17.90 5.30 10.08
N SER A 306 19.13 4.78 10.11
CA SER A 306 20.19 5.09 9.15
C SER A 306 20.43 4.00 8.11
N ASN A 307 19.69 2.90 8.13
CA ASN A 307 19.83 1.83 7.15
C ASN A 307 19.35 2.29 5.77
N TYR A 308 19.97 1.74 4.74
CA TYR A 308 19.66 2.10 3.37
C TYR A 308 18.24 1.65 2.97
N ARG A 309 17.49 2.57 2.39
CA ARG A 309 16.19 2.36 1.76
C ARG A 309 16.20 2.96 0.36
N PRO A 310 15.58 2.31 -0.63
CA PRO A 310 15.33 2.94 -1.92
C PRO A 310 14.43 4.17 -1.73
N SER A 311 14.79 5.26 -2.40
CA SER A 311 14.05 6.52 -2.36
C SER A 311 13.85 7.04 -3.77
N SER A 312 12.65 7.54 -4.05
CA SER A 312 12.28 8.16 -5.31
C SER A 312 11.31 9.31 -5.05
N SER A 313 11.68 10.52 -5.46
CA SER A 313 10.76 11.68 -5.37
C SER A 313 9.52 11.50 -6.24
N ALA A 314 9.58 10.63 -7.24
CA ALA A 314 8.47 10.25 -8.12
C ALA A 314 7.76 8.97 -7.64
N LEU A 315 8.07 8.44 -6.46
CA LEU A 315 7.59 7.16 -5.94
C LEU A 315 7.72 6.00 -6.94
N ASP A 316 8.72 6.08 -7.83
CA ASP A 316 9.00 5.08 -8.84
C ASP A 316 10.02 4.07 -8.29
N PHE A 317 9.54 2.84 -8.03
CA PHE A 317 10.32 1.71 -7.50
C PHE A 317 10.41 0.58 -8.53
N GLU A 318 10.59 0.92 -9.80
CA GLU A 318 10.75 -0.02 -10.91
C GLU A 318 12.20 -0.47 -11.03
N TYR A 319 12.69 -1.25 -10.10
CA TYR A 319 14.07 -1.77 -10.10
C TYR A 319 14.15 -3.14 -10.78
N ASP A 320 15.16 -3.33 -11.62
CA ASP A 320 15.43 -4.63 -12.26
C ASP A 320 16.06 -5.62 -11.28
N TRP A 321 15.75 -6.88 -11.48
CA TRP A 321 16.34 -8.01 -10.78
C TRP A 321 16.13 -9.31 -11.58
N SER A 322 17.07 -10.23 -11.41
CA SER A 322 16.98 -11.61 -11.91
C SER A 322 17.50 -12.59 -10.85
N PRO A 323 16.90 -13.79 -10.74
CA PRO A 323 17.40 -14.85 -9.85
C PRO A 323 18.87 -15.28 -10.13
N SER A 324 19.40 -14.93 -11.30
CA SER A 324 20.81 -15.19 -11.67
C SER A 324 21.80 -14.18 -11.09
N TRP A 325 21.36 -13.09 -10.50
CA TRP A 325 22.25 -12.08 -9.94
C TRP A 325 22.87 -12.54 -8.61
N ALA A 326 24.21 -12.59 -8.58
CA ALA A 326 24.94 -13.19 -7.46
C ALA A 326 25.29 -12.18 -6.34
N THR A 327 25.34 -10.88 -6.63
CA THR A 327 25.80 -9.86 -5.69
C THR A 327 24.62 -9.16 -5.03
N PRO A 328 24.33 -9.40 -3.74
CA PRO A 328 23.13 -8.87 -3.07
C PRO A 328 23.02 -7.35 -3.11
N SER A 329 24.14 -6.63 -2.96
CA SER A 329 24.12 -5.15 -2.98
C SER A 329 23.70 -4.56 -4.33
N THR A 330 23.77 -5.32 -5.43
CA THR A 330 23.35 -4.84 -6.76
C THR A 330 21.83 -4.83 -6.95
N TYR A 331 21.09 -5.59 -6.12
CA TYR A 331 19.64 -5.71 -6.22
C TYR A 331 18.92 -5.39 -4.88
N GLY A 332 19.60 -4.76 -3.95
CA GLY A 332 19.01 -4.37 -2.66
C GLY A 332 17.72 -3.55 -2.83
N ASN A 333 17.66 -2.65 -3.83
CA ASN A 333 16.45 -1.89 -4.14
C ASN A 333 15.26 -2.79 -4.47
N SER A 334 15.44 -3.77 -5.36
CA SER A 334 14.39 -4.70 -5.75
C SER A 334 13.94 -5.58 -4.58
N SER A 335 14.88 -6.03 -3.74
CA SER A 335 14.61 -6.86 -2.56
C SER A 335 13.79 -6.09 -1.51
N VAL A 336 14.19 -4.86 -1.18
CA VAL A 336 13.46 -4.00 -0.25
C VAL A 336 12.08 -3.63 -0.79
N THR A 337 11.97 -3.32 -2.09
CA THR A 337 10.69 -3.00 -2.75
C THR A 337 9.73 -4.18 -2.69
N GLN A 338 10.20 -5.40 -2.97
CA GLN A 338 9.37 -6.61 -2.89
C GLN A 338 8.89 -6.86 -1.46
N LEU A 339 9.78 -6.75 -0.48
CA LEU A 339 9.44 -6.93 0.94
C LEU A 339 8.41 -5.91 1.41
N PHE A 340 8.62 -4.62 1.06
CA PHE A 340 7.69 -3.53 1.39
C PHE A 340 6.30 -3.76 0.77
N TYR A 341 6.26 -4.10 -0.51
CA TYR A 341 5.02 -4.41 -1.22
C TYR A 341 4.26 -5.58 -0.59
N THR A 342 4.94 -6.72 -0.37
CA THR A 342 4.29 -7.93 0.14
C THR A 342 3.74 -7.73 1.55
N ALA A 343 4.53 -7.09 2.45
CA ALA A 343 4.12 -6.84 3.82
C ALA A 343 2.93 -5.86 3.91
N ASN A 344 2.94 -4.77 3.13
CA ASN A 344 1.82 -3.83 3.12
C ASN A 344 0.56 -4.42 2.48
N THR A 345 0.68 -5.21 1.40
CA THR A 345 -0.47 -5.91 0.82
C THR A 345 -1.08 -6.89 1.82
N TYR A 346 -0.25 -7.59 2.59
CA TYR A 346 -0.73 -8.50 3.63
C TYR A 346 -1.40 -7.75 4.78
N HIS A 347 -0.85 -6.61 5.20
CA HIS A 347 -1.50 -5.69 6.15
C HIS A 347 -2.92 -5.35 5.70
N ASP A 348 -3.10 -4.92 4.45
CA ASP A 348 -4.42 -4.56 3.91
C ASP A 348 -5.40 -5.75 3.89
N VAL A 349 -4.93 -6.95 3.56
CA VAL A 349 -5.76 -8.18 3.62
C VAL A 349 -6.13 -8.54 5.05
N LEU A 350 -5.20 -8.45 5.99
CA LEU A 350 -5.42 -8.73 7.40
C LEU A 350 -6.40 -7.73 8.03
N TYR A 351 -6.34 -6.48 7.62
CA TYR A 351 -7.27 -5.43 8.05
C TYR A 351 -8.72 -5.78 7.67
N ASP A 352 -8.95 -6.19 6.42
CA ASP A 352 -10.27 -6.69 5.99
C ASP A 352 -10.72 -7.91 6.79
N LEU A 353 -9.80 -8.77 7.22
CA LEU A 353 -10.08 -9.95 8.02
C LEU A 353 -10.25 -9.66 9.52
N GLY A 354 -10.06 -8.41 9.96
CA GLY A 354 -10.34 -7.97 11.32
C GLY A 354 -9.12 -7.73 12.20
N PHE A 355 -7.90 -7.81 11.68
CA PHE A 355 -6.70 -7.39 12.39
C PHE A 355 -6.49 -5.89 12.19
N THR A 356 -7.31 -5.11 12.90
CA THR A 356 -7.36 -3.64 12.84
C THR A 356 -6.59 -3.02 14.01
N GLU A 357 -6.58 -1.69 14.08
CA GLU A 357 -5.91 -0.90 15.13
C GLU A 357 -6.38 -1.32 16.54
N ALA A 358 -7.70 -1.53 16.71
CA ALA A 358 -8.26 -1.98 17.99
C ALA A 358 -7.81 -3.41 18.36
N ALA A 359 -7.43 -4.22 17.39
CA ALA A 359 -6.88 -5.56 17.58
C ALA A 359 -5.34 -5.57 17.72
N GLY A 360 -4.71 -4.37 17.65
CA GLY A 360 -3.27 -4.18 17.80
C GLY A 360 -2.49 -4.49 16.51
N ASN A 361 -3.00 -4.04 15.36
CA ASN A 361 -2.25 -4.07 14.11
C ASN A 361 -1.01 -3.16 14.22
N PHE A 362 -0.17 -3.17 13.17
CA PHE A 362 1.10 -2.45 13.18
C PHE A 362 0.99 -1.16 12.37
N GLU A 363 0.89 -0.02 13.07
CA GLU A 363 0.78 1.30 12.44
C GLU A 363 1.50 2.40 13.25
N THR A 364 2.01 3.40 12.55
CA THR A 364 2.54 4.62 13.19
C THR A 364 1.40 5.43 13.80
N ASN A 365 0.33 5.60 13.04
CA ASN A 365 -0.81 6.44 13.39
C ASN A 365 -2.10 5.63 13.19
N ASN A 366 -2.78 5.34 14.29
CA ASN A 366 -4.04 4.59 14.32
C ASN A 366 -5.27 5.46 14.01
N ASN A 367 -5.11 6.72 13.63
CA ASN A 367 -6.20 7.65 13.30
C ASN A 367 -7.37 7.65 14.31
N GLY A 368 -7.10 7.41 15.59
CA GLY A 368 -8.11 7.37 16.64
C GLY A 368 -9.00 6.12 16.61
N GLN A 369 -8.66 5.07 15.86
CA GLN A 369 -9.46 3.85 15.70
C GLN A 369 -9.22 2.80 16.80
N GLY A 370 -8.48 3.14 17.83
CA GLY A 370 -8.15 2.27 18.96
C GLY A 370 -6.70 1.78 18.93
N GLY A 371 -6.35 0.85 19.83
CA GLY A 371 -4.98 0.36 19.95
C GLY A 371 -3.97 1.46 20.30
N LYS A 372 -2.69 1.17 20.12
CA LYS A 372 -1.58 2.12 20.30
C LYS A 372 -0.78 2.22 19.00
N GLY A 373 -0.57 3.44 18.53
CA GLY A 373 0.30 3.72 17.39
C GLY A 373 1.79 3.69 17.76
N ASN A 374 2.64 4.13 16.80
CA ASN A 374 4.10 4.10 16.82
C ASN A 374 4.70 2.68 16.81
N ASP A 375 4.04 1.74 16.18
CA ASP A 375 4.43 0.35 16.19
C ASP A 375 4.49 -0.32 14.81
N PHE A 376 4.68 0.49 13.76
CA PHE A 376 4.95 0.01 12.40
C PHE A 376 5.96 -1.15 12.36
N VAL A 377 5.88 -2.00 11.34
CA VAL A 377 6.85 -3.11 11.21
C VAL A 377 8.16 -2.62 10.60
N ILE A 378 9.29 -2.95 11.24
CA ILE A 378 10.63 -2.76 10.70
C ILE A 378 10.98 -4.00 9.87
N LEU A 379 11.04 -3.83 8.56
CA LEU A 379 11.27 -4.89 7.57
C LEU A 379 12.74 -4.85 7.11
N ASN A 380 13.52 -5.83 7.51
CA ASN A 380 14.92 -5.95 7.14
C ASN A 380 15.10 -6.97 6.02
N SER A 381 15.41 -6.49 4.82
CA SER A 381 15.86 -7.31 3.70
C SER A 381 17.35 -7.56 3.79
N GLN A 382 17.81 -8.71 3.29
CA GLN A 382 19.24 -9.11 3.27
C GLN A 382 19.89 -8.94 4.64
N ASP A 383 19.18 -9.30 5.71
CA ASP A 383 19.65 -9.13 7.08
C ASP A 383 20.90 -10.00 7.33
N GLY A 384 21.98 -9.37 7.80
CA GLY A 384 23.28 -10.02 8.00
C GLY A 384 23.42 -10.74 9.34
N SER A 385 22.38 -10.76 10.19
CA SER A 385 22.43 -11.45 11.48
C SER A 385 22.27 -12.97 11.37
N GLY A 386 21.90 -13.49 10.18
CA GLY A 386 21.74 -14.92 9.94
C GLY A 386 21.74 -15.31 8.46
N THR A 387 21.57 -16.60 8.19
CA THR A 387 21.38 -17.22 6.88
C THR A 387 20.40 -18.37 6.99
N ASN A 388 19.79 -18.76 5.85
CA ASN A 388 18.94 -19.96 5.75
C ASN A 388 17.74 -19.95 6.72
N ASN A 389 17.20 -18.79 6.99
CA ASN A 389 16.06 -18.59 7.89
C ASN A 389 15.43 -17.22 7.63
N ALA A 390 14.39 -16.90 8.40
CA ALA A 390 13.80 -15.60 8.63
C ALA A 390 13.34 -15.53 10.10
N ASN A 391 12.92 -14.39 10.61
CA ASN A 391 12.23 -14.31 11.90
C ASN A 391 11.41 -13.02 12.04
N PHE A 392 10.43 -13.07 12.95
CA PHE A 392 9.67 -11.91 13.39
C PHE A 392 9.72 -11.78 14.92
N ALA A 393 10.09 -10.60 15.40
CA ALA A 393 10.00 -10.25 16.82
C ALA A 393 8.75 -9.40 17.07
N THR A 394 7.87 -9.87 17.95
CA THR A 394 6.59 -9.24 18.27
C THR A 394 6.61 -8.64 19.66
N PRO A 395 6.84 -7.33 19.83
CA PRO A 395 6.63 -6.64 21.10
C PRO A 395 5.15 -6.33 21.32
N PRO A 396 4.74 -5.95 22.54
CA PRO A 396 3.40 -5.45 22.81
C PRO A 396 3.02 -4.24 21.96
N ASP A 397 1.73 -4.04 21.78
CA ASP A 397 1.10 -2.90 21.09
C ASP A 397 1.67 -1.55 21.54
N GLY A 398 1.97 -0.68 20.60
CA GLY A 398 2.69 0.58 20.79
C GLY A 398 4.22 0.46 20.69
N GLN A 399 4.75 -0.71 20.29
CA GLN A 399 6.18 -0.95 20.02
C GLN A 399 6.33 -1.66 18.68
N SER A 400 7.26 -1.18 17.83
CA SER A 400 7.48 -1.67 16.48
C SER A 400 7.89 -3.14 16.41
N GLY A 401 7.14 -3.94 15.67
CA GLY A 401 7.53 -5.27 15.25
C GLY A 401 8.78 -5.26 14.37
N ARG A 402 9.50 -6.38 14.30
CA ARG A 402 10.70 -6.48 13.45
C ARG A 402 10.73 -7.80 12.71
N MET A 403 10.74 -7.72 11.38
CA MET A 403 10.96 -8.84 10.49
C MET A 403 12.39 -8.83 9.96
N ARG A 404 13.05 -9.98 9.89
CA ARG A 404 14.37 -10.17 9.31
C ARG A 404 14.33 -11.25 8.25
N MET A 405 14.67 -10.88 7.02
CA MET A 405 14.71 -11.76 5.86
C MET A 405 16.17 -12.03 5.49
N TYR A 406 16.58 -13.29 5.63
CA TYR A 406 17.98 -13.68 5.39
C TYR A 406 18.22 -14.12 3.95
N ARG A 407 19.50 -14.28 3.60
CA ARG A 407 19.92 -14.93 2.36
C ARG A 407 20.07 -16.44 2.61
N TRP A 408 19.63 -17.22 1.65
CA TRP A 408 19.68 -18.67 1.70
C TRP A 408 20.77 -19.21 0.80
N THR A 409 21.59 -20.12 1.32
CA THR A 409 22.84 -20.60 0.72
C THR A 409 22.72 -21.95 0.02
N TYR A 410 21.52 -22.50 -0.11
CA TYR A 410 21.25 -23.82 -0.72
C TYR A 410 21.31 -23.81 -2.26
N SER A 411 21.56 -22.66 -2.87
CA SER A 411 21.76 -22.52 -4.32
C SER A 411 22.91 -21.58 -4.66
N THR A 412 23.35 -21.63 -5.89
CA THR A 412 24.30 -20.66 -6.46
C THR A 412 23.66 -20.07 -7.72
N PRO A 413 23.34 -18.77 -7.75
CA PRO A 413 23.50 -17.78 -6.68
C PRO A 413 22.66 -18.08 -5.42
N GLN A 414 23.06 -17.48 -4.29
CA GLN A 414 22.27 -17.51 -3.05
C GLN A 414 20.90 -16.83 -3.29
N ARG A 415 19.86 -17.38 -2.70
CA ARG A 415 18.49 -16.85 -2.83
C ARG A 415 18.17 -15.89 -1.69
N ASP A 416 17.53 -14.79 -2.04
CA ASP A 416 17.09 -13.76 -1.09
C ASP A 416 15.64 -14.02 -0.73
N CYS A 417 15.35 -14.30 0.56
CA CYS A 417 14.01 -14.73 0.95
C CYS A 417 12.96 -13.61 0.90
N ALA A 418 13.35 -12.36 0.67
CA ALA A 418 12.40 -11.29 0.35
C ALA A 418 11.65 -11.51 -0.98
N PHE A 419 12.10 -12.45 -1.85
CA PHE A 419 11.42 -12.82 -3.08
C PHE A 419 10.57 -14.09 -2.96
N GLU A 420 10.37 -14.64 -1.78
CA GLU A 420 9.41 -15.72 -1.53
C GLU A 420 8.30 -15.23 -0.59
N ALA A 421 7.13 -14.90 -1.17
CA ALA A 421 6.02 -14.31 -0.44
C ALA A 421 5.54 -15.19 0.73
N GLY A 422 5.57 -16.51 0.57
CA GLY A 422 5.16 -17.45 1.63
C GLY A 422 5.98 -17.30 2.90
N VAL A 423 7.30 -17.01 2.80
CA VAL A 423 8.13 -16.76 3.98
C VAL A 423 7.80 -15.42 4.63
N ILE A 424 7.58 -14.36 3.83
CA ILE A 424 7.20 -13.04 4.34
C ILE A 424 5.87 -13.10 5.10
N ILE A 425 4.87 -13.80 4.52
CA ILE A 425 3.54 -13.97 5.12
C ILE A 425 3.63 -14.77 6.41
N HIS A 426 4.43 -15.84 6.41
CA HIS A 426 4.69 -16.66 7.61
C HIS A 426 5.23 -15.78 8.75
N GLU A 427 6.30 -15.04 8.49
CA GLU A 427 6.92 -14.17 9.50
C GLU A 427 5.97 -13.07 10.00
N TYR A 428 5.24 -12.42 9.08
CA TYR A 428 4.26 -11.41 9.49
C TYR A 428 3.15 -12.00 10.37
N THR A 429 2.76 -13.26 10.12
CA THR A 429 1.72 -13.95 10.89
C THR A 429 2.15 -14.23 12.33
N HIS A 430 3.45 -14.32 12.64
CA HIS A 430 3.91 -14.32 14.03
C HIS A 430 3.52 -13.03 14.77
N GLY A 431 3.61 -11.88 14.08
CA GLY A 431 3.11 -10.62 14.60
C GLY A 431 1.62 -10.69 14.94
N VAL A 432 0.82 -11.18 13.99
CA VAL A 432 -0.64 -11.33 14.13
C VAL A 432 -1.01 -12.25 15.29
N SER A 433 -0.47 -13.47 15.30
CA SER A 433 -0.82 -14.50 16.28
C SER A 433 -0.43 -14.11 17.71
N ASN A 434 0.72 -13.47 17.88
CA ASN A 434 1.17 -12.99 19.20
C ASN A 434 0.36 -11.78 19.70
N ARG A 435 -0.14 -10.90 18.79
CA ARG A 435 -0.98 -9.76 19.18
C ARG A 435 -2.41 -10.17 19.48
N LEU A 436 -2.96 -11.13 18.77
CA LEU A 436 -4.34 -11.58 18.94
C LEU A 436 -4.50 -12.51 20.15
N THR A 437 -3.58 -13.47 20.37
CA THR A 437 -3.70 -14.45 21.45
C THR A 437 -3.41 -13.82 22.81
N GLY A 438 -4.44 -13.70 23.65
CA GLY A 438 -4.36 -13.05 24.97
C GLY A 438 -4.36 -11.53 24.92
N GLY A 439 -4.55 -10.94 23.73
CA GLY A 439 -4.67 -9.51 23.47
C GLY A 439 -3.33 -8.81 23.20
N PRO A 440 -3.39 -7.63 22.54
CA PRO A 440 -2.22 -6.98 21.96
C PRO A 440 -1.18 -6.47 22.98
N ALA A 441 -1.59 -6.31 24.23
CA ALA A 441 -0.68 -5.93 25.33
C ALA A 441 0.13 -7.11 25.91
N ASN A 442 -0.21 -8.36 25.55
CA ASN A 442 0.40 -9.57 26.11
C ASN A 442 0.90 -10.51 25.01
N THR A 443 2.12 -10.31 24.55
CA THR A 443 2.72 -11.08 23.45
C THR A 443 3.45 -12.36 23.90
N ASN A 444 3.26 -12.81 25.14
CA ASN A 444 3.92 -14.01 25.70
C ASN A 444 3.02 -15.25 25.72
N CYS A 445 1.81 -15.16 25.17
CA CYS A 445 0.82 -16.24 25.22
C CYS A 445 1.13 -17.45 24.32
N LEU A 446 2.11 -17.36 23.43
CA LEU A 446 2.55 -18.46 22.58
C LEU A 446 3.92 -19.03 22.99
N SER A 447 4.28 -18.95 24.27
CA SER A 447 5.59 -19.36 24.78
C SER A 447 5.70 -20.85 25.15
N THR A 448 4.58 -21.58 25.26
CA THR A 448 4.63 -23.05 25.48
C THR A 448 4.90 -23.78 24.17
N THR A 449 5.45 -24.98 24.21
CA THR A 449 5.81 -25.77 23.03
C THR A 449 4.63 -25.95 22.06
N GLU A 450 3.43 -26.29 22.57
CA GLU A 450 2.26 -26.50 21.71
C GLU A 450 1.69 -25.17 21.18
N ALA A 451 1.60 -24.14 22.02
CA ALA A 451 1.14 -22.84 21.60
C ALA A 451 2.12 -22.16 20.61
N GLY A 452 3.43 -22.26 20.87
CA GLY A 452 4.47 -21.79 19.94
C GLY A 452 4.44 -22.56 18.62
N GLY A 453 4.24 -23.88 18.69
CA GLY A 453 4.06 -24.69 17.49
C GLY A 453 2.82 -24.28 16.68
N MET A 454 1.71 -23.95 17.32
CA MET A 454 0.56 -23.38 16.59
C MET A 454 0.90 -22.01 15.99
N GLY A 455 1.76 -21.20 16.63
CA GLY A 455 2.31 -19.96 16.07
C GLY A 455 2.97 -20.19 14.71
N GLU A 456 3.82 -21.23 14.61
CA GLU A 456 4.41 -21.68 13.35
C GLU A 456 3.33 -22.13 12.34
N GLY A 457 2.37 -22.91 12.82
CA GLY A 457 1.32 -23.48 11.98
C GLY A 457 0.36 -22.43 11.41
N TRP A 458 0.03 -21.36 12.13
CA TRP A 458 -0.75 -20.26 11.58
C TRP A 458 0.02 -19.51 10.48
N GLY A 459 1.32 -19.33 10.63
CA GLY A 459 2.20 -18.77 9.60
C GLY A 459 2.14 -19.57 8.30
N ASP A 460 2.37 -20.87 8.40
CA ASP A 460 2.33 -21.81 7.27
C ASP A 460 0.94 -21.88 6.61
N PHE A 461 -0.11 -21.88 7.42
CA PHE A 461 -1.49 -21.90 6.92
C PHE A 461 -1.82 -20.63 6.11
N MET A 462 -1.54 -19.44 6.65
CA MET A 462 -1.83 -18.18 5.95
C MET A 462 -1.01 -18.07 4.66
N ALA A 463 0.27 -18.43 4.70
CA ALA A 463 1.13 -18.48 3.53
C ALA A 463 0.59 -19.42 2.45
N THR A 464 0.05 -20.58 2.83
CA THR A 464 -0.53 -21.55 1.91
C THR A 464 -1.88 -21.09 1.35
N ALA A 465 -2.76 -20.53 2.19
CA ALA A 465 -4.08 -20.05 1.80
C ALA A 465 -4.02 -18.96 0.73
N ILE A 466 -3.09 -18.00 0.88
CA ILE A 466 -2.92 -16.88 -0.06
C ILE A 466 -2.45 -17.35 -1.44
N ARG A 467 -1.70 -18.44 -1.51
CA ARG A 467 -1.16 -19.01 -2.75
C ARG A 467 -2.17 -19.77 -3.60
N LEU A 468 -3.36 -20.11 -3.03
CA LEU A 468 -4.38 -20.86 -3.79
C LEU A 468 -4.80 -20.08 -5.04
N LYS A 469 -4.86 -20.79 -6.15
CA LYS A 469 -5.12 -20.22 -7.48
C LYS A 469 -6.23 -20.99 -8.22
N GLN A 470 -6.65 -20.43 -9.33
CA GLN A 470 -7.63 -21.07 -10.21
C GLN A 470 -7.15 -22.45 -10.67
N GLY A 471 -8.01 -23.44 -10.56
CA GLY A 471 -7.73 -24.83 -10.93
C GLY A 471 -7.21 -25.68 -9.76
N ASP A 472 -6.89 -25.08 -8.61
CA ASP A 472 -6.60 -25.87 -7.42
C ASP A 472 -7.83 -26.62 -6.93
N THR A 473 -7.58 -27.79 -6.39
CA THR A 473 -8.58 -28.68 -5.81
C THR A 473 -8.08 -29.18 -4.46
N ARG A 474 -8.94 -29.83 -3.69
CA ARG A 474 -8.52 -30.47 -2.43
C ARG A 474 -7.38 -31.49 -2.57
N ASN A 475 -7.06 -31.90 -3.79
CA ASN A 475 -5.93 -32.79 -4.10
C ASN A 475 -4.64 -32.03 -4.45
N THR A 476 -4.66 -30.70 -4.50
CA THR A 476 -3.48 -29.87 -4.71
C THR A 476 -2.64 -29.87 -3.43
N ASP A 477 -1.35 -30.08 -3.56
CA ASP A 477 -0.41 -30.15 -2.45
C ASP A 477 0.52 -28.92 -2.50
N TYR A 478 0.84 -28.33 -1.35
CA TYR A 478 1.68 -27.16 -1.24
C TYR A 478 2.89 -27.38 -0.35
N SER A 479 4.05 -26.88 -0.78
CA SER A 479 5.28 -26.77 0.04
C SER A 479 5.41 -25.38 0.63
N LEU A 480 6.18 -25.20 1.70
CA LEU A 480 6.65 -23.91 2.21
C LEU A 480 8.15 -23.76 1.97
N GLY A 481 8.60 -22.56 1.56
CA GLY A 481 10.01 -22.24 1.41
C GLY A 481 10.74 -23.03 0.31
N ALA A 482 10.01 -23.55 -0.69
CA ALA A 482 10.57 -24.43 -1.70
C ALA A 482 11.62 -23.73 -2.58
N TRP A 483 11.37 -22.47 -2.92
CA TRP A 483 12.29 -21.72 -3.76
C TRP A 483 13.56 -21.36 -2.97
N VAL A 484 13.46 -20.75 -1.79
CA VAL A 484 14.66 -20.38 -1.00
C VAL A 484 15.47 -21.59 -0.58
N TYR A 485 14.81 -22.71 -0.27
CA TYR A 485 15.49 -23.97 0.09
C TYR A 485 16.05 -24.74 -1.12
N ASN A 486 15.74 -24.29 -2.35
CA ASN A 486 16.11 -24.97 -3.60
C ASN A 486 15.68 -26.45 -3.64
N ASN A 487 14.51 -26.75 -3.05
CA ASN A 487 13.94 -28.08 -2.98
C ASN A 487 12.42 -28.01 -3.10
N LYS A 488 11.83 -28.71 -4.05
CA LYS A 488 10.36 -28.72 -4.29
C LYS A 488 9.55 -29.23 -3.10
N ALA A 489 10.14 -30.05 -2.23
CA ALA A 489 9.48 -30.47 -0.99
C ALA A 489 9.35 -29.34 0.03
N GLY A 490 10.12 -28.26 -0.11
CA GLY A 490 10.17 -27.16 0.84
C GLY A 490 10.97 -27.49 2.10
N ILE A 491 10.74 -26.70 3.15
CA ILE A 491 11.47 -26.77 4.41
C ILE A 491 10.74 -27.59 5.49
N ARG A 492 9.58 -28.16 5.18
CA ARG A 492 8.78 -28.96 6.09
C ARG A 492 8.94 -30.46 5.78
N ASN A 493 8.57 -31.31 6.73
CA ASN A 493 8.68 -32.76 6.59
C ASN A 493 7.75 -33.31 5.50
N TYR A 494 6.56 -32.69 5.34
CA TYR A 494 5.56 -33.08 4.35
C TYR A 494 4.98 -31.86 3.65
N LEU A 495 4.43 -32.11 2.44
CA LEU A 495 3.59 -31.10 1.77
C LEU A 495 2.28 -30.92 2.54
N TYR A 496 1.74 -29.72 2.55
CA TYR A 496 0.36 -29.47 3.00
C TYR A 496 -0.61 -30.12 2.04
N SER A 497 -1.33 -31.12 2.51
CA SER A 497 -2.18 -31.99 1.70
C SER A 497 -3.37 -32.52 2.50
N THR A 498 -4.50 -32.67 1.84
CA THR A 498 -5.66 -33.38 2.41
C THR A 498 -5.53 -34.91 2.32
N LYS A 499 -4.54 -35.42 1.57
CA LYS A 499 -4.29 -36.86 1.40
C LYS A 499 -3.40 -37.38 2.53
N LEU A 500 -3.92 -38.31 3.33
CA LEU A 500 -3.15 -38.96 4.41
C LEU A 500 -1.95 -39.75 3.90
N SER A 501 -1.94 -40.15 2.64
CA SER A 501 -0.79 -40.80 1.99
C SER A 501 0.34 -39.83 1.63
N VAL A 502 0.08 -38.53 1.55
CA VAL A 502 1.06 -37.46 1.28
C VAL A 502 1.51 -36.82 2.60
N ASN A 503 0.55 -36.48 3.46
CA ASN A 503 0.82 -35.93 4.78
C ASN A 503 0.05 -36.75 5.83
N PRO A 504 0.75 -37.65 6.54
CA PRO A 504 0.12 -38.58 7.50
C PRO A 504 -0.18 -37.97 8.86
N TYR A 505 0.16 -36.71 9.08
CA TYR A 505 0.06 -36.05 10.38
C TYR A 505 -1.36 -36.03 10.93
N GLN A 506 -1.46 -36.40 12.21
CA GLN A 506 -2.66 -36.38 13.02
C GLN A 506 -2.35 -35.79 14.40
N TYR A 507 -3.36 -35.51 15.21
CA TYR A 507 -3.19 -34.93 16.54
C TYR A 507 -2.20 -35.70 17.42
N THR A 508 -2.28 -37.04 17.40
CA THR A 508 -1.39 -37.89 18.19
C THR A 508 0.07 -37.86 17.72
N THR A 509 0.33 -37.41 16.52
CA THR A 509 1.70 -37.24 16.01
C THR A 509 2.48 -36.23 16.88
N ALA A 510 1.80 -35.24 17.47
CA ALA A 510 2.40 -34.30 18.41
C ALA A 510 2.94 -34.93 19.71
N ASN A 511 2.69 -36.22 19.95
CA ASN A 511 3.34 -36.97 21.04
C ASN A 511 4.81 -37.34 20.75
N THR A 512 5.21 -37.33 19.48
CA THR A 512 6.54 -37.71 19.01
C THR A 512 7.45 -36.52 18.74
N TYR A 513 6.86 -35.31 18.66
CA TYR A 513 7.56 -34.08 18.35
C TYR A 513 7.52 -33.11 19.55
N ASN A 514 8.62 -32.41 19.77
CA ASN A 514 8.78 -31.33 20.76
C ASN A 514 9.40 -30.06 20.17
N GLU A 515 9.64 -30.04 18.87
CA GLU A 515 10.12 -28.89 18.11
C GLU A 515 8.93 -28.12 17.56
N VAL A 516 8.96 -26.80 17.64
CA VAL A 516 7.80 -25.94 17.33
C VAL A 516 7.37 -25.99 15.86
N HIS A 517 8.33 -26.11 14.91
CA HIS A 517 7.98 -26.21 13.50
C HIS A 517 7.30 -27.54 13.16
N ASP A 518 7.75 -28.67 13.74
CA ASP A 518 7.10 -29.96 13.56
C ASP A 518 5.67 -29.96 14.09
N ILE A 519 5.45 -29.35 15.26
CA ILE A 519 4.11 -29.18 15.84
C ILE A 519 3.26 -28.23 14.99
N GLY A 520 3.88 -27.17 14.47
CA GLY A 520 3.26 -26.21 13.58
C GLY A 520 2.76 -26.85 12.27
N GLU A 521 3.57 -27.74 11.71
CA GLU A 521 3.21 -28.48 10.50
C GLU A 521 1.95 -29.36 10.70
N ILE A 522 1.80 -29.97 11.91
CA ILE A 522 0.59 -30.72 12.26
C ILE A 522 -0.63 -29.79 12.31
N TRP A 523 -0.50 -28.63 12.96
CA TRP A 523 -1.59 -27.67 13.09
C TRP A 523 -2.01 -27.06 11.74
N ALA A 524 -1.06 -26.62 10.92
CA ALA A 524 -1.33 -26.09 9.59
C ALA A 524 -2.01 -27.12 8.68
N THR A 525 -1.63 -28.41 8.80
CA THR A 525 -2.27 -29.52 8.07
C THR A 525 -3.74 -29.66 8.45
N MET A 526 -4.09 -29.48 9.73
CA MET A 526 -5.51 -29.49 10.16
C MET A 526 -6.28 -28.29 9.62
N LEU A 527 -5.68 -27.10 9.65
CA LEU A 527 -6.29 -25.91 9.09
C LEU A 527 -6.47 -25.99 7.56
N TYR A 528 -5.55 -26.66 6.88
CA TYR A 528 -5.67 -26.96 5.44
C TYR A 528 -6.88 -27.84 5.13
N GLU A 529 -7.19 -28.84 5.98
CA GLU A 529 -8.43 -29.64 5.87
C GLU A 529 -9.67 -28.77 6.09
N VAL A 530 -9.67 -27.89 7.11
CA VAL A 530 -10.78 -26.96 7.37
C VAL A 530 -11.02 -26.07 6.15
N MET A 531 -9.95 -25.52 5.58
CA MET A 531 -10.03 -24.63 4.42
C MET A 531 -10.66 -25.35 3.21
N TRP A 532 -10.23 -26.58 2.91
CA TRP A 532 -10.79 -27.31 1.77
C TRP A 532 -12.24 -27.73 2.00
N ASN A 533 -12.63 -28.07 3.24
CA ASN A 533 -14.04 -28.36 3.53
C ASN A 533 -14.91 -27.11 3.35
N LEU A 534 -14.42 -25.93 3.74
CA LEU A 534 -15.15 -24.67 3.53
C LEU A 534 -15.13 -24.23 2.06
N ILE A 535 -14.04 -24.48 1.33
CA ILE A 535 -13.98 -24.24 -0.13
C ILE A 535 -14.96 -25.13 -0.88
N ASP A 536 -15.08 -26.41 -0.52
CA ASP A 536 -16.05 -27.32 -1.15
C ASP A 536 -17.50 -26.87 -0.93
N LYS A 537 -17.77 -26.19 0.18
CA LYS A 537 -19.10 -25.66 0.52
C LYS A 537 -19.37 -24.28 -0.10
N HIS A 538 -18.42 -23.37 -0.04
CA HIS A 538 -18.60 -21.95 -0.39
C HIS A 538 -17.89 -21.52 -1.68
N GLY A 539 -17.11 -22.43 -2.29
CA GLY A 539 -16.31 -22.14 -3.48
C GLY A 539 -14.92 -21.55 -3.15
N LEU A 540 -14.06 -21.58 -4.16
CA LEU A 540 -12.71 -20.99 -4.13
C LEU A 540 -12.72 -19.63 -4.84
N SER A 541 -12.41 -18.57 -4.12
CA SER A 541 -12.12 -17.28 -4.73
C SER A 541 -10.65 -17.20 -5.19
N THR A 542 -10.45 -16.72 -6.40
CA THR A 542 -9.13 -16.35 -6.94
C THR A 542 -8.86 -14.85 -6.77
N ALA A 543 -9.78 -14.11 -6.15
CA ALA A 543 -9.57 -12.69 -5.82
C ALA A 543 -8.37 -12.53 -4.88
N GLN A 544 -7.70 -11.39 -5.02
CA GLN A 544 -6.56 -11.04 -4.17
C GLN A 544 -6.99 -10.61 -2.77
N LYS A 545 -8.22 -10.14 -2.62
CA LYS A 545 -8.83 -9.63 -1.38
C LYS A 545 -10.17 -10.31 -1.14
N PRO A 546 -10.63 -10.42 0.13
CA PRO A 546 -11.93 -10.97 0.45
C PRO A 546 -13.07 -10.08 -0.07
N THR A 547 -14.16 -10.74 -0.50
CA THR A 547 -15.45 -10.09 -0.71
C THR A 547 -16.39 -10.50 0.40
N PHE A 548 -17.24 -9.58 0.84
CA PHE A 548 -18.12 -9.80 1.99
C PHE A 548 -19.60 -9.68 1.64
N SER A 549 -20.41 -10.49 2.30
CA SER A 549 -21.87 -10.32 2.38
C SER A 549 -22.26 -10.29 3.85
N ASN A 550 -22.86 -9.19 4.31
CA ASN A 550 -23.21 -8.97 5.72
C ASN A 550 -22.03 -9.21 6.69
N GLY A 551 -20.82 -8.79 6.33
CA GLY A 551 -19.61 -8.97 7.15
C GLY A 551 -18.99 -10.36 7.11
N ILE A 552 -19.53 -11.29 6.35
CA ILE A 552 -19.03 -12.67 6.21
C ILE A 552 -18.33 -12.80 4.85
N PRO A 553 -17.08 -13.31 4.78
CA PRO A 553 -16.43 -13.63 3.51
C PRO A 553 -17.28 -14.60 2.68
N THR A 554 -17.40 -14.34 1.37
CA THR A 554 -18.31 -15.07 0.49
C THR A 554 -17.77 -16.39 -0.06
N ASP A 555 -16.49 -16.67 0.15
CA ASP A 555 -15.80 -17.87 -0.31
C ASP A 555 -15.11 -18.61 0.84
N GLY A 556 -14.83 -19.90 0.63
CA GLY A 556 -14.31 -20.78 1.68
C GLY A 556 -12.88 -20.46 2.09
N LYS A 557 -12.03 -19.92 1.19
CA LYS A 557 -10.64 -19.54 1.50
C LYS A 557 -10.60 -18.39 2.51
N PHE A 558 -11.19 -17.26 2.16
CA PHE A 558 -11.19 -16.10 3.04
C PHE A 558 -12.06 -16.27 4.28
N LEU A 559 -13.14 -17.09 4.19
CA LEU A 559 -13.90 -17.46 5.37
C LEU A 559 -13.03 -18.24 6.37
N THR A 560 -12.23 -19.20 5.91
CA THR A 560 -11.32 -19.93 6.81
C THR A 560 -10.28 -19.03 7.42
N MET A 561 -9.66 -18.16 6.62
CA MET A 561 -8.69 -17.18 7.15
C MET A 561 -9.31 -16.28 8.22
N LYS A 562 -10.53 -15.79 7.98
CA LYS A 562 -11.29 -14.98 8.96
C LYS A 562 -11.55 -15.75 10.25
N LEU A 563 -12.04 -16.98 10.16
CA LEU A 563 -12.31 -17.83 11.33
C LEU A 563 -11.04 -18.16 12.13
N VAL A 564 -9.90 -18.30 11.46
CA VAL A 564 -8.60 -18.50 12.12
C VAL A 564 -8.17 -17.24 12.85
N ILE A 565 -8.29 -16.05 12.25
CA ILE A 565 -7.98 -14.77 12.88
C ILE A 565 -8.88 -14.53 14.09
N ASP A 566 -10.19 -14.71 13.94
CA ASP A 566 -11.14 -14.55 15.05
C ASP A 566 -10.89 -15.59 16.14
N GLY A 567 -10.57 -16.84 15.77
CA GLY A 567 -10.22 -17.89 16.70
C GLY A 567 -8.96 -17.57 17.53
N MET A 568 -7.92 -16.97 16.92
CA MET A 568 -6.73 -16.51 17.66
C MET A 568 -7.08 -15.45 18.71
N ALA A 569 -8.05 -14.57 18.43
CA ALA A 569 -8.49 -13.57 19.39
C ALA A 569 -9.37 -14.16 20.52
N LEU A 570 -10.07 -15.27 20.25
CA LEU A 570 -10.97 -15.93 21.22
C LEU A 570 -10.27 -16.95 22.11
N GLN A 571 -9.16 -17.55 21.67
CA GLN A 571 -8.46 -18.60 22.41
C GLN A 571 -7.80 -18.07 23.68
N PRO A 572 -7.63 -18.91 24.73
CA PRO A 572 -6.95 -18.49 25.93
C PRO A 572 -5.44 -18.28 25.69
N CYS A 573 -4.78 -17.59 26.62
CA CYS A 573 -3.32 -17.52 26.67
C CYS A 573 -2.75 -18.94 26.86
N SER A 574 -1.65 -19.28 26.17
CA SER A 574 -1.01 -20.60 26.13
C SER A 574 -1.97 -21.73 25.71
N PRO A 575 -2.67 -21.57 24.56
CA PRO A 575 -3.64 -22.55 24.11
C PRO A 575 -2.98 -23.89 23.72
N ASN A 576 -3.75 -24.96 23.83
CA ASN A 576 -3.45 -26.22 23.17
C ASN A 576 -4.33 -26.40 21.92
N PHE A 577 -4.08 -27.43 21.11
CA PHE A 577 -4.82 -27.71 19.87
C PHE A 577 -6.34 -27.80 20.06
N ILE A 578 -6.79 -28.38 21.18
CA ILE A 578 -8.23 -28.52 21.48
C ILE A 578 -8.85 -27.16 21.70
N GLN A 579 -8.20 -26.30 22.50
CA GLN A 579 -8.68 -24.96 22.79
C GLN A 579 -8.66 -24.06 21.55
N ALA A 580 -7.65 -24.18 20.70
CA ALA A 580 -7.57 -23.45 19.45
C ALA A 580 -8.63 -23.91 18.42
N ARG A 581 -8.88 -25.23 18.34
CA ARG A 581 -10.02 -25.77 17.57
C ARG A 581 -11.35 -25.21 18.05
N ASP A 582 -11.58 -25.26 19.37
CA ASP A 582 -12.83 -24.81 19.98
C ASP A 582 -13.04 -23.31 19.75
N ALA A 583 -11.97 -22.50 19.80
CA ALA A 583 -12.01 -21.09 19.48
C ALA A 583 -12.38 -20.81 18.01
N ILE A 584 -11.94 -21.62 17.06
CA ILE A 584 -12.36 -21.53 15.64
C ILE A 584 -13.85 -21.90 15.49
N LEU A 585 -14.33 -22.88 16.21
CA LEU A 585 -15.75 -23.24 16.24
C LEU A 585 -16.61 -22.13 16.87
N ASP A 586 -16.12 -21.49 17.93
CA ASP A 586 -16.78 -20.33 18.55
C ASP A 586 -16.76 -19.11 17.61
N ALA A 587 -15.69 -18.91 16.86
CA ALA A 587 -15.60 -17.87 15.83
C ALA A 587 -16.67 -18.10 14.73
N ASP A 588 -16.83 -19.32 14.24
CA ASP A 588 -17.89 -19.65 13.27
C ASP A 588 -19.29 -19.41 13.85
N LYS A 589 -19.50 -19.80 15.11
CA LYS A 589 -20.77 -19.56 15.78
C LYS A 589 -21.08 -18.07 15.93
N ALA A 590 -20.08 -17.26 16.25
CA ALA A 590 -20.25 -15.82 16.38
C ALA A 590 -20.48 -15.14 15.03
N LEU A 591 -19.74 -15.56 13.99
CA LEU A 591 -19.76 -14.92 12.67
C LEU A 591 -20.95 -15.38 11.82
N THR A 592 -21.27 -16.68 11.80
CA THR A 592 -22.21 -17.29 10.86
C THR A 592 -23.42 -17.95 11.54
N GLY A 593 -23.51 -17.91 12.88
CA GLY A 593 -24.48 -18.66 13.65
C GLY A 593 -24.17 -20.15 13.74
N GLY A 594 -22.95 -20.57 13.41
CA GLY A 594 -22.50 -21.98 13.44
C GLY A 594 -22.84 -22.74 12.16
N SER A 595 -23.06 -22.04 11.05
CA SER A 595 -23.47 -22.70 9.79
C SER A 595 -22.38 -23.61 9.19
N ASN A 596 -21.14 -23.54 9.68
CA ASN A 596 -20.01 -24.33 9.17
C ASN A 596 -19.46 -25.34 10.18
N GLN A 597 -20.17 -25.57 11.27
CA GLN A 597 -19.73 -26.49 12.34
C GLN A 597 -19.46 -27.91 11.81
N CYS A 598 -20.29 -28.42 10.89
CA CYS A 598 -20.10 -29.74 10.30
C CYS A 598 -18.78 -29.86 9.55
N GLU A 599 -18.47 -28.89 8.68
CA GLU A 599 -17.26 -28.87 7.86
C GLU A 599 -16.00 -28.76 8.74
N ILE A 600 -16.04 -27.88 9.75
CA ILE A 600 -14.93 -27.66 10.68
C ILE A 600 -14.68 -28.90 11.53
N TRP A 601 -15.72 -29.47 12.15
CA TRP A 601 -15.61 -30.72 12.91
C TRP A 601 -15.11 -31.89 12.09
N THR A 602 -15.61 -32.03 10.86
CA THR A 602 -15.19 -33.13 9.94
C THR A 602 -13.71 -33.02 9.62
N ALA A 603 -13.19 -31.81 9.41
CA ALA A 603 -11.77 -31.57 9.14
C ALA A 603 -10.89 -31.96 10.33
N PHE A 604 -11.21 -31.46 11.51
CA PHE A 604 -10.46 -31.78 12.72
C PHE A 604 -10.56 -33.26 13.12
N ALA A 605 -11.73 -33.85 13.02
CA ALA A 605 -11.95 -35.28 13.30
C ALA A 605 -11.15 -36.18 12.36
N LYS A 606 -11.07 -35.84 11.05
CA LYS A 606 -10.24 -36.57 10.07
C LYS A 606 -8.78 -36.65 10.49
N ARG A 607 -8.25 -35.60 11.16
CA ARG A 607 -6.87 -35.52 11.65
C ARG A 607 -6.75 -35.91 13.14
N GLY A 608 -7.76 -36.57 13.69
CA GLY A 608 -7.73 -37.10 15.05
C GLY A 608 -7.99 -36.07 16.15
N LEU A 609 -8.44 -34.86 15.82
CA LEU A 609 -8.79 -33.80 16.78
C LEU A 609 -10.33 -33.62 16.89
N GLY A 610 -11.08 -34.74 16.81
CA GLY A 610 -12.53 -34.76 16.98
C GLY A 610 -12.99 -34.61 18.42
N GLN A 611 -14.30 -34.75 18.64
CA GLN A 611 -14.89 -34.73 19.98
C GLN A 611 -14.31 -35.86 20.84
N GLY A 612 -13.94 -35.55 22.09
CA GLY A 612 -13.32 -36.51 23.00
C GLY A 612 -11.80 -36.67 22.81
N ALA A 613 -11.17 -35.95 21.89
CA ALA A 613 -9.72 -35.80 21.90
C ALA A 613 -9.28 -35.17 23.22
N ALA A 614 -8.15 -35.61 23.77
CA ALA A 614 -7.69 -35.15 25.07
C ALA A 614 -6.22 -34.69 25.06
N PHE A 615 -5.99 -33.55 25.67
CA PHE A 615 -4.66 -32.99 25.96
C PHE A 615 -4.14 -33.56 27.30
N GLY A 616 -2.85 -33.84 27.39
CA GLY A 616 -2.19 -34.34 28.59
C GLY A 616 -0.75 -34.72 28.30
N SER A 617 -0.10 -35.41 29.22
CA SER A 617 1.27 -35.95 29.05
C SER A 617 1.37 -36.85 27.79
N THR A 618 0.30 -37.49 27.43
CA THR A 618 0.09 -38.18 26.14
C THR A 618 -1.22 -37.72 25.56
N ARG A 619 -1.19 -37.13 24.35
CA ARG A 619 -2.37 -36.69 23.62
C ARG A 619 -3.15 -37.91 23.14
N LYS A 620 -4.47 -37.90 23.33
CA LYS A 620 -5.37 -38.93 22.82
C LYS A 620 -6.19 -38.37 21.69
N GLY A 621 -6.11 -38.99 20.52
CA GLY A 621 -6.88 -38.62 19.35
C GLY A 621 -8.34 -39.14 19.41
N SER A 622 -9.21 -38.47 18.66
CA SER A 622 -10.58 -38.88 18.40
C SER A 622 -11.00 -38.49 17.00
N THR A 623 -11.73 -39.36 16.31
CA THR A 623 -12.35 -39.09 15.00
C THR A 623 -13.86 -38.84 15.11
N THR A 624 -14.37 -38.70 16.34
CA THR A 624 -15.80 -38.49 16.59
C THR A 624 -16.22 -37.07 16.24
N ILE A 625 -17.31 -36.91 15.52
CA ILE A 625 -18.01 -35.67 15.29
C ILE A 625 -19.18 -35.60 16.30
N PRO A 626 -19.45 -34.44 16.94
CA PRO A 626 -20.56 -34.31 17.87
C PRO A 626 -21.90 -34.66 17.23
N SER A 627 -22.76 -35.38 17.98
CA SER A 627 -24.09 -35.72 17.49
C SER A 627 -24.92 -34.48 17.19
N GLY A 628 -25.61 -34.47 16.06
CA GLY A 628 -26.47 -33.37 15.64
C GLY A 628 -25.76 -32.17 15.02
N VAL A 629 -24.46 -32.25 14.79
CA VAL A 629 -23.70 -31.17 14.09
C VAL A 629 -23.72 -31.37 12.58
N CYS A 630 -23.68 -32.61 12.12
CA CYS A 630 -23.86 -33.05 10.74
C CYS A 630 -25.15 -33.84 10.63
#